data_f32fdace510cb111aa91f54c958fab82
#
_entry.id   f32fdace510cb111aa91f54c958fab82
#
_cell.length_a   1.000
_cell.length_b   1.000
_cell.length_c   1.000
_cell.angle_alpha   90.00
_cell.angle_beta   90.00
_cell.angle_gamma   90.00
#
_symmetry.space_group_name_H-M   'P 1'
#
loop_
_entity.id
_entity.type
_entity.pdbx_description
1 polymer ?
#
loop_
_entity_poly.entity_id
_entity_poly.type
_entity_poly.pdbx_seq_one_letter_code
_entity_poly.pdbx_strand_id
1 'polypeptide(L)'
;MDLIIHSLKSIAVAIIEPMHLVMLVVFGIIFYLKNVKIVSIQKMTLGEGLNTPLELTLSQIVLGILAGAIGSIVLSVLGVTFSENSGIEFIFMISILSLFYKKKYISYAYSSAILGVIGICLNIISSSIGMKLFLNVDILSLMTFVGVMYILEGLLIIVDGNRGAIPVFTKKEDKIVGGFSFSRYWPIPIAILMIFNNSIAGEDSIYSNVASWWPIINNKAVLSLLATAMIASIPLYGIMGYSNVTFTQEKKTKSLRCGSAILVYGISVALVAQLANINIVGQIISIIYTPLAFELIMRYEYRVEKKGQCLYVSDDEGIMVLEVTPNSPAYEVGIKRGDKIIEINGQNIKSEGDIFKAARDCILKVPMKVKNNSGQVLEYIIQPRNKRLGLLLVPKMVKREDMFEIKPDDIKNIINELKNKK
;
A
#
# COMPACT_ATOMS: atom_id res chain seq x y z
N MET A 1 2.11 -1.78 -32.06
CA MET A 1 1.68 -0.44 -31.58
C MET A 1 0.21 -0.42 -31.20
N ASP A 2 -0.62 -1.11 -31.96
CA ASP A 2 -2.08 -1.12 -31.80
C ASP A 2 -2.55 -1.69 -30.44
N LEU A 3 -1.93 -2.78 -29.93
CA LEU A 3 -2.25 -3.35 -28.61
C LEU A 3 -2.08 -2.35 -27.45
N ILE A 4 -1.01 -1.56 -27.48
CA ILE A 4 -0.75 -0.54 -26.45
C ILE A 4 -1.82 0.56 -26.53
N ILE A 5 -2.14 0.99 -27.75
CA ILE A 5 -3.16 2.01 -28.00
C ILE A 5 -4.54 1.52 -27.52
N HIS A 6 -4.90 0.27 -27.83
CA HIS A 6 -6.15 -0.34 -27.37
C HIS A 6 -6.22 -0.46 -25.84
N SER A 7 -5.13 -0.88 -25.20
CA SER A 7 -5.07 -0.94 -23.73
C SER A 7 -5.23 0.45 -23.08
N LEU A 8 -4.60 1.48 -23.64
CA LEU A 8 -4.76 2.85 -23.17
C LEU A 8 -6.15 3.42 -23.44
N LYS A 9 -6.76 3.09 -24.60
CA LYS A 9 -8.18 3.44 -24.88
C LYS A 9 -9.11 2.80 -23.86
N SER A 10 -8.93 1.50 -23.52
CA SER A 10 -9.76 0.84 -22.52
C SER A 10 -9.63 1.46 -21.14
N ILE A 11 -8.44 1.94 -20.76
CA ILE A 11 -8.28 2.69 -19.51
C ILE A 11 -8.96 4.05 -19.57
N ALA A 12 -8.87 4.74 -20.71
CA ALA A 12 -9.60 5.99 -20.90
C ALA A 12 -11.11 5.76 -20.79
N VAL A 13 -11.63 4.68 -21.35
CA VAL A 13 -13.03 4.23 -21.17
C VAL A 13 -13.33 3.97 -19.69
N ALA A 14 -12.45 3.26 -18.98
CA ALA A 14 -12.60 3.02 -17.54
C ALA A 14 -12.70 4.30 -16.70
N ILE A 15 -12.16 5.42 -17.17
CA ILE A 15 -12.21 6.69 -16.46
C ILE A 15 -13.43 7.51 -16.87
N ILE A 16 -13.86 7.42 -18.14
CA ILE A 16 -14.88 8.31 -18.75
C ILE A 16 -16.26 7.67 -18.73
N GLU A 17 -16.37 6.35 -18.86
CA GLU A 17 -17.66 5.66 -18.89
C GLU A 17 -18.43 5.91 -17.59
N PRO A 18 -19.73 6.29 -17.66
CA PRO A 18 -20.49 6.73 -16.48
C PRO A 18 -20.47 5.74 -15.31
N MET A 19 -20.58 4.43 -15.56
CA MET A 19 -20.60 3.42 -14.51
C MET A 19 -19.23 3.30 -13.81
N HIS A 20 -18.15 3.30 -14.58
CA HIS A 20 -16.79 3.24 -14.06
C HIS A 20 -16.39 4.55 -13.37
N LEU A 21 -16.83 5.70 -13.89
CA LEU A 21 -16.63 7.00 -13.27
C LEU A 21 -17.30 7.08 -11.90
N VAL A 22 -18.54 6.60 -11.77
CA VAL A 22 -19.23 6.52 -10.47
C VAL A 22 -18.43 5.67 -9.49
N MET A 23 -17.88 4.54 -9.93
CA MET A 23 -17.06 3.67 -9.10
C MET A 23 -15.78 4.38 -8.65
N LEU A 24 -15.10 5.11 -9.53
CA LEU A 24 -13.92 5.91 -9.18
C LEU A 24 -14.24 7.01 -8.17
N VAL A 25 -15.38 7.70 -8.33
CA VAL A 25 -15.86 8.72 -7.38
C VAL A 25 -16.16 8.10 -6.03
N VAL A 26 -16.82 6.93 -5.99
CA VAL A 26 -17.07 6.20 -4.72
C VAL A 26 -15.77 5.84 -4.02
N PHE A 27 -14.78 5.32 -4.73
CA PHE A 27 -13.44 5.08 -4.14
C PHE A 27 -12.79 6.37 -3.64
N GLY A 28 -12.90 7.46 -4.41
CA GLY A 28 -12.43 8.79 -4.01
C GLY A 28 -13.03 9.25 -2.69
N ILE A 29 -14.35 9.08 -2.52
CA ILE A 29 -15.05 9.42 -1.27
C ILE A 29 -14.57 8.54 -0.11
N ILE A 30 -14.47 7.22 -0.32
CA ILE A 30 -13.99 6.29 0.72
C ILE A 30 -12.56 6.63 1.15
N PHE A 31 -11.67 6.91 0.21
CA PHE A 31 -10.28 7.29 0.52
C PHE A 31 -10.20 8.66 1.19
N TYR A 32 -11.00 9.62 0.74
CA TYR A 32 -11.09 10.92 1.38
C TYR A 32 -11.50 10.81 2.86
N LEU A 33 -12.52 10.02 3.16
CA LEU A 33 -12.97 9.78 4.53
C LEU A 33 -11.91 9.07 5.39
N LYS A 34 -11.16 8.13 4.81
CA LYS A 34 -10.00 7.50 5.49
C LYS A 34 -8.88 8.52 5.72
N ASN A 35 -8.58 9.35 4.74
CA ASN A 35 -7.52 10.36 4.84
C ASN A 35 -7.89 11.50 5.81
N VAL A 36 -9.18 11.87 5.92
CA VAL A 36 -9.66 12.79 6.98
C VAL A 36 -9.32 12.25 8.37
N LYS A 37 -9.51 10.94 8.61
CA LYS A 37 -9.13 10.33 9.89
C LYS A 37 -7.62 10.36 10.12
N ILE A 38 -6.82 10.06 9.11
CA ILE A 38 -5.35 10.11 9.17
C ILE A 38 -4.89 11.52 9.54
N VAL A 39 -5.36 12.53 8.81
CA VAL A 39 -4.99 13.94 9.06
C VAL A 39 -5.51 14.42 10.42
N SER A 40 -6.70 13.97 10.88
CA SER A 40 -7.20 14.29 12.21
C SER A 40 -6.29 13.74 13.30
N ILE A 41 -5.80 12.50 13.17
CA ILE A 41 -4.85 11.91 14.12
C ILE A 41 -3.51 12.68 14.07
N GLN A 42 -3.01 13.04 12.88
CA GLN A 42 -1.81 13.88 12.76
C GLN A 42 -2.00 15.24 13.45
N LYS A 43 -3.15 15.90 13.28
CA LYS A 43 -3.47 17.16 13.95
C LYS A 43 -3.54 17.01 15.48
N MET A 44 -4.08 15.90 15.98
CA MET A 44 -4.13 15.65 17.44
C MET A 44 -2.73 15.42 18.01
N THR A 45 -1.84 14.74 17.29
CA THR A 45 -0.50 14.38 17.76
C THR A 45 0.53 15.49 17.56
N LEU A 46 0.50 16.18 16.42
CA LEU A 46 1.49 17.18 16.00
C LEU A 46 1.00 18.63 16.20
N GLY A 47 -0.30 18.80 16.42
CA GLY A 47 -0.96 20.11 16.43
C GLY A 47 -1.38 20.61 15.05
N GLU A 48 -0.75 20.11 13.97
CA GLU A 48 -1.06 20.42 12.58
C GLU A 48 -1.01 19.16 11.71
N GLY A 49 -1.72 19.16 10.58
CA GLY A 49 -1.64 18.07 9.61
C GLY A 49 -0.43 18.21 8.71
N LEU A 50 0.30 17.13 8.49
CA LEU A 50 1.44 17.12 7.56
C LEU A 50 1.00 17.27 6.09
N ASN A 51 -0.19 16.79 5.76
CA ASN A 51 -0.82 16.85 4.45
C ASN A 51 -2.29 17.20 4.58
N THR A 52 -2.92 17.64 3.50
CA THR A 52 -4.36 17.79 3.44
C THR A 52 -5.03 16.45 3.07
N PRO A 53 -6.27 16.17 3.53
CA PRO A 53 -6.98 14.96 3.14
C PRO A 53 -7.15 14.84 1.61
N LEU A 54 -7.39 15.97 0.94
CA LEU A 54 -7.57 16.02 -0.51
C LEU A 54 -6.28 15.67 -1.24
N GLU A 55 -5.13 16.22 -0.82
CA GLU A 55 -3.82 15.92 -1.38
C GLU A 55 -3.51 14.42 -1.30
N LEU A 56 -3.74 13.81 -0.12
CA LEU A 56 -3.54 12.38 0.07
C LEU A 56 -4.45 11.55 -0.84
N THR A 57 -5.70 11.98 -1.03
CA THR A 57 -6.68 11.27 -1.86
C THR A 57 -6.35 11.38 -3.34
N LEU A 58 -6.03 12.59 -3.82
CA LEU A 58 -5.66 12.81 -5.21
C LEU A 58 -4.39 12.04 -5.58
N SER A 59 -3.37 12.02 -4.69
CA SER A 59 -2.17 11.21 -4.95
C SER A 59 -2.48 9.73 -5.09
N GLN A 60 -3.40 9.17 -4.30
CA GLN A 60 -3.83 7.78 -4.39
C GLN A 60 -4.52 7.47 -5.72
N ILE A 61 -5.44 8.34 -6.15
CA ILE A 61 -6.18 8.17 -7.39
C ILE A 61 -5.24 8.29 -8.60
N VAL A 62 -4.45 9.34 -8.67
CA VAL A 62 -3.55 9.60 -9.81
C VAL A 62 -2.51 8.50 -9.96
N LEU A 63 -1.87 8.09 -8.85
CA LEU A 63 -0.87 7.01 -8.88
C LEU A 63 -1.51 5.66 -9.20
N GLY A 64 -2.74 5.42 -8.73
CA GLY A 64 -3.49 4.22 -9.07
C GLY A 64 -3.82 4.13 -10.56
N ILE A 65 -4.28 5.23 -11.17
CA ILE A 65 -4.55 5.31 -12.62
C ILE A 65 -3.25 5.09 -13.41
N LEU A 66 -2.15 5.73 -13.02
CA LEU A 66 -0.85 5.56 -13.68
C LEU A 66 -0.35 4.11 -13.58
N ALA A 67 -0.45 3.49 -12.41
CA ALA A 67 -0.09 2.09 -12.22
C ALA A 67 -0.98 1.16 -13.07
N GLY A 68 -2.29 1.43 -13.13
CA GLY A 68 -3.23 0.69 -13.96
C GLY A 68 -2.86 0.77 -15.46
N ALA A 69 -2.48 1.96 -15.93
CA ALA A 69 -2.02 2.16 -17.31
C ALA A 69 -0.76 1.34 -17.62
N ILE A 70 0.25 1.43 -16.75
CA ILE A 70 1.49 0.65 -16.90
C ILE A 70 1.19 -0.86 -16.86
N GLY A 71 0.37 -1.31 -15.90
CA GLY A 71 0.01 -2.71 -15.77
C GLY A 71 -0.74 -3.25 -16.98
N SER A 72 -1.67 -2.48 -17.53
CA SER A 72 -2.42 -2.86 -18.73
C SER A 72 -1.52 -3.01 -19.96
N ILE A 73 -0.57 -2.09 -20.13
CA ILE A 73 0.43 -2.19 -21.20
C ILE A 73 1.28 -3.45 -21.01
N VAL A 74 1.79 -3.69 -19.81
CA VAL A 74 2.63 -4.85 -19.51
C VAL A 74 1.86 -6.15 -19.76
N LEU A 75 0.62 -6.29 -19.26
CA LEU A 75 -0.21 -7.48 -19.47
C LEU A 75 -0.53 -7.71 -20.95
N SER A 76 -0.87 -6.64 -21.68
CA SER A 76 -1.14 -6.73 -23.12
C SER A 76 0.10 -7.16 -23.92
N VAL A 77 1.26 -6.58 -23.62
CA VAL A 77 2.52 -6.93 -24.30
C VAL A 77 2.95 -8.37 -23.98
N LEU A 78 2.78 -8.81 -22.73
CA LEU A 78 3.03 -10.20 -22.35
C LEU A 78 2.06 -11.18 -23.02
N GLY A 79 0.88 -10.72 -23.45
CA GLY A 79 -0.16 -11.57 -24.03
C GLY A 79 -1.00 -12.31 -22.99
N VAL A 80 -1.13 -11.75 -21.79
CA VAL A 80 -1.97 -12.30 -20.74
C VAL A 80 -3.43 -12.10 -21.13
N THR A 81 -4.12 -13.22 -21.41
CA THR A 81 -5.52 -13.21 -21.85
C THR A 81 -6.36 -14.12 -20.97
N PHE A 82 -7.64 -13.80 -20.86
CA PHE A 82 -8.62 -14.57 -20.10
C PHE A 82 -9.81 -14.97 -20.99
N SER A 83 -10.39 -16.13 -20.74
CA SER A 83 -11.65 -16.51 -21.36
C SER A 83 -12.81 -15.80 -20.68
N GLU A 84 -13.95 -15.67 -21.36
CA GLU A 84 -15.19 -15.11 -20.83
C GLU A 84 -15.61 -15.77 -19.50
N ASN A 85 -15.34 -17.06 -19.36
CA ASN A 85 -15.67 -17.84 -18.16
C ASN A 85 -14.46 -18.09 -17.26
N SER A 86 -13.51 -17.16 -17.20
CA SER A 86 -12.28 -17.33 -16.40
C SER A 86 -12.48 -17.07 -14.91
N GLY A 87 -13.53 -16.33 -14.53
CA GLY A 87 -13.78 -15.92 -13.14
C GLY A 87 -12.78 -14.88 -12.61
N ILE A 88 -12.03 -14.21 -13.46
CA ILE A 88 -11.07 -13.19 -13.07
C ILE A 88 -11.74 -12.03 -12.33
N GLU A 89 -12.99 -11.74 -12.61
CA GLU A 89 -13.80 -10.70 -11.98
C GLU A 89 -13.93 -10.92 -10.45
N PHE A 90 -13.97 -12.19 -10.01
CA PHE A 90 -14.00 -12.51 -8.57
C PHE A 90 -12.77 -12.01 -7.83
N ILE A 91 -11.59 -12.04 -8.47
CA ILE A 91 -10.35 -11.53 -7.87
C ILE A 91 -10.45 -10.01 -7.66
N PHE A 92 -10.96 -9.28 -8.64
CA PHE A 92 -11.18 -7.85 -8.52
C PHE A 92 -12.22 -7.52 -7.45
N MET A 93 -13.33 -8.25 -7.40
CA MET A 93 -14.34 -8.08 -6.37
C MET A 93 -13.77 -8.34 -4.96
N ILE A 94 -12.97 -9.40 -4.77
CA ILE A 94 -12.30 -9.69 -3.51
C ILE A 94 -11.31 -8.55 -3.16
N SER A 95 -10.59 -8.01 -4.13
CA SER A 95 -9.67 -6.88 -3.89
C SER A 95 -10.40 -5.64 -3.34
N ILE A 96 -11.60 -5.36 -3.83
CA ILE A 96 -12.45 -4.26 -3.32
C ILE A 96 -12.88 -4.53 -1.88
N LEU A 97 -13.22 -5.76 -1.55
CA LEU A 97 -13.57 -6.15 -0.16
C LEU A 97 -12.40 -5.92 0.81
N SER A 98 -11.16 -5.89 0.33
CA SER A 98 -9.98 -5.59 1.16
C SER A 98 -10.01 -4.19 1.78
N LEU A 99 -10.82 -3.27 1.28
CA LEU A 99 -11.05 -1.96 1.90
C LEU A 99 -11.74 -2.03 3.26
N PHE A 100 -12.57 -3.05 3.48
CA PHE A 100 -13.43 -3.20 4.65
C PHE A 100 -12.87 -4.18 5.68
N TYR A 101 -12.06 -5.14 5.25
CA TYR A 101 -11.51 -6.21 6.09
C TYR A 101 -9.99 -6.12 6.25
N LYS A 102 -9.45 -6.73 7.31
CA LYS A 102 -8.01 -6.81 7.56
C LYS A 102 -7.30 -7.54 6.41
N LYS A 103 -6.31 -6.90 5.84
CA LYS A 103 -5.57 -7.26 4.62
C LYS A 103 -4.87 -8.63 4.62
N LYS A 104 -4.68 -9.27 5.78
CA LYS A 104 -3.83 -10.48 5.87
C LYS A 104 -4.31 -11.63 4.97
N TYR A 105 -5.63 -11.81 4.83
CA TYR A 105 -6.22 -12.94 4.11
C TYR A 105 -6.90 -12.56 2.79
N ILE A 106 -7.08 -11.26 2.56
CA ILE A 106 -7.73 -10.72 1.36
C ILE A 106 -6.63 -10.08 0.51
N SER A 107 -5.86 -10.91 -0.18
CA SER A 107 -4.81 -10.48 -1.10
C SER A 107 -4.91 -11.24 -2.41
N TYR A 108 -4.38 -10.67 -3.46
CA TYR A 108 -4.31 -11.31 -4.78
C TYR A 108 -3.65 -12.71 -4.71
N ALA A 109 -2.68 -12.92 -3.80
CA ALA A 109 -1.99 -14.20 -3.65
C ALA A 109 -2.93 -15.32 -3.19
N TYR A 110 -3.77 -15.05 -2.18
CA TYR A 110 -4.70 -16.08 -1.69
C TYR A 110 -5.90 -16.26 -2.60
N SER A 111 -6.48 -15.16 -3.10
CA SER A 111 -7.66 -15.23 -3.98
C SER A 111 -7.34 -15.94 -5.29
N SER A 112 -6.17 -15.68 -5.88
CA SER A 112 -5.75 -16.36 -7.11
C SER A 112 -5.41 -17.83 -6.88
N ALA A 113 -4.80 -18.17 -5.73
CA ALA A 113 -4.54 -19.56 -5.39
C ALA A 113 -5.84 -20.36 -5.23
N ILE A 114 -6.84 -19.80 -4.55
CA ILE A 114 -8.16 -20.41 -4.40
C ILE A 114 -8.82 -20.60 -5.78
N LEU A 115 -8.85 -19.54 -6.61
CA LEU A 115 -9.41 -19.62 -7.96
C LEU A 115 -8.66 -20.65 -8.82
N GLY A 116 -7.33 -20.70 -8.71
CA GLY A 116 -6.50 -21.66 -9.43
C GLY A 116 -6.78 -23.12 -9.02
N VAL A 117 -6.91 -23.39 -7.72
CA VAL A 117 -7.29 -24.72 -7.23
C VAL A 117 -8.67 -25.12 -7.74
N ILE A 118 -9.64 -24.23 -7.66
CA ILE A 118 -11.00 -24.48 -8.19
C ILE A 118 -10.91 -24.77 -9.69
N GLY A 119 -10.15 -23.99 -10.45
CA GLY A 119 -9.95 -24.20 -11.89
C GLY A 119 -9.37 -25.58 -12.22
N ILE A 120 -8.32 -26.02 -11.52
CA ILE A 120 -7.74 -27.36 -11.72
C ILE A 120 -8.76 -28.46 -11.37
N CYS A 121 -9.43 -28.35 -10.23
CA CYS A 121 -10.44 -29.35 -9.83
C CYS A 121 -11.57 -29.47 -10.87
N LEU A 122 -12.06 -28.33 -11.35
CA LEU A 122 -13.11 -28.31 -12.36
C LEU A 122 -12.62 -28.88 -13.70
N ASN A 123 -11.39 -28.58 -14.13
CA ASN A 123 -10.82 -29.15 -15.35
C ASN A 123 -10.69 -30.69 -15.28
N ILE A 124 -10.29 -31.23 -14.12
CA ILE A 124 -10.22 -32.69 -13.90
C ILE A 124 -11.63 -33.32 -13.94
N ILE A 125 -12.61 -32.69 -13.31
CA ILE A 125 -14.00 -33.16 -13.31
C ILE A 125 -14.58 -33.11 -14.72
N SER A 126 -14.34 -32.02 -15.46
CA SER A 126 -14.78 -31.85 -16.84
C SER A 126 -14.27 -32.95 -17.77
N SER A 127 -12.98 -33.27 -17.63
CA SER A 127 -12.34 -34.32 -18.43
C SER A 127 -12.88 -35.72 -18.09
N SER A 128 -13.34 -35.93 -16.84
CA SER A 128 -13.87 -37.23 -16.38
C SER A 128 -15.34 -37.44 -16.75
N ILE A 129 -16.16 -36.38 -16.77
CA ILE A 129 -17.62 -36.46 -16.98
C ILE A 129 -17.99 -36.11 -18.43
N GLY A 130 -17.09 -35.47 -19.19
CA GLY A 130 -17.34 -35.03 -20.57
C GLY A 130 -18.29 -33.82 -20.69
N MET A 131 -18.55 -33.10 -19.57
CA MET A 131 -19.39 -31.90 -19.56
C MET A 131 -18.52 -30.63 -19.65
N LYS A 132 -18.92 -29.68 -20.49
CA LYS A 132 -18.32 -28.33 -20.44
C LYS A 132 -18.74 -27.64 -19.16
N LEU A 133 -17.76 -27.32 -18.30
CA LEU A 133 -18.04 -26.64 -17.06
C LEU A 133 -18.09 -25.13 -17.24
N PHE A 134 -18.79 -24.48 -16.30
CA PHE A 134 -19.06 -23.05 -16.29
C PHE A 134 -17.78 -22.19 -16.13
N LEU A 135 -16.69 -22.71 -15.56
CA LEU A 135 -15.48 -21.95 -15.25
C LEU A 135 -14.28 -22.57 -15.99
N ASN A 136 -13.55 -21.76 -16.74
CA ASN A 136 -12.33 -22.17 -17.46
C ASN A 136 -11.18 -21.23 -17.08
N VAL A 137 -10.38 -21.62 -16.10
CA VAL A 137 -9.29 -20.82 -15.54
C VAL A 137 -7.96 -21.21 -16.19
N ASP A 138 -7.35 -20.29 -16.93
CA ASP A 138 -5.97 -20.46 -17.37
C ASP A 138 -4.98 -20.05 -16.27
N ILE A 139 -4.30 -21.03 -15.70
CA ILE A 139 -3.40 -20.85 -14.55
C ILE A 139 -2.17 -20.01 -14.93
N LEU A 140 -1.65 -20.15 -16.16
CA LEU A 140 -0.52 -19.37 -16.62
C LEU A 140 -0.85 -17.87 -16.66
N SER A 141 -1.94 -17.51 -17.31
CA SER A 141 -2.42 -16.11 -17.38
C SER A 141 -2.76 -15.57 -16.01
N LEU A 142 -3.44 -16.37 -15.17
CA LEU A 142 -3.83 -15.98 -13.81
C LEU A 142 -2.62 -15.66 -12.93
N MET A 143 -1.63 -16.56 -12.87
CA MET A 143 -0.46 -16.36 -12.01
C MET A 143 0.46 -15.27 -12.54
N THR A 144 0.58 -15.11 -13.86
CA THR A 144 1.33 -14.02 -14.48
C THR A 144 0.67 -12.67 -14.17
N PHE A 145 -0.66 -12.58 -14.28
CA PHE A 145 -1.43 -11.41 -13.88
C PHE A 145 -1.14 -11.03 -12.44
N VAL A 146 -1.20 -11.98 -11.51
CA VAL A 146 -0.92 -11.74 -10.09
C VAL A 146 0.52 -11.24 -9.87
N GLY A 147 1.50 -11.81 -10.59
CA GLY A 147 2.88 -11.34 -10.56
C GLY A 147 3.00 -9.89 -10.97
N VAL A 148 2.36 -9.49 -12.08
CA VAL A 148 2.33 -8.09 -12.54
C VAL A 148 1.65 -7.18 -11.52
N MET A 149 0.53 -7.60 -10.93
CA MET A 149 -0.16 -6.83 -9.90
C MET A 149 0.76 -6.56 -8.69
N TYR A 150 1.54 -7.55 -8.23
CA TYR A 150 2.50 -7.34 -7.13
C TYR A 150 3.71 -6.49 -7.52
N ILE A 151 4.16 -6.52 -8.77
CA ILE A 151 5.18 -5.58 -9.26
C ILE A 151 4.66 -4.15 -9.15
N LEU A 152 3.43 -3.89 -9.59
CA LEU A 152 2.79 -2.57 -9.47
C LEU A 152 2.59 -2.16 -8.00
N GLU A 153 2.14 -3.08 -7.13
CA GLU A 153 2.01 -2.82 -5.70
C GLU A 153 3.36 -2.44 -5.09
N GLY A 154 4.43 -3.16 -5.41
CA GLY A 154 5.79 -2.85 -4.95
C GLY A 154 6.24 -1.44 -5.37
N LEU A 155 6.01 -1.06 -6.62
CA LEU A 155 6.31 0.28 -7.15
C LEU A 155 5.50 1.37 -6.42
N LEU A 156 4.20 1.17 -6.22
CA LEU A 156 3.33 2.11 -5.51
C LEU A 156 3.77 2.29 -4.05
N ILE A 157 4.18 1.21 -3.38
CA ILE A 157 4.71 1.28 -2.01
C ILE A 157 6.01 2.09 -1.96
N ILE A 158 6.92 1.91 -2.93
CA ILE A 158 8.18 2.66 -3.00
C ILE A 158 7.91 4.16 -3.17
N VAL A 159 6.99 4.53 -4.07
CA VAL A 159 6.74 5.92 -4.45
C VAL A 159 5.89 6.67 -3.41
N ASP A 160 4.84 6.04 -2.89
CA ASP A 160 3.78 6.70 -2.11
C ASP A 160 3.52 6.07 -0.73
N GLY A 161 4.09 4.90 -0.44
CA GLY A 161 3.79 4.15 0.78
C GLY A 161 4.11 4.87 2.09
N ASN A 162 5.03 5.83 2.10
CA ASN A 162 5.40 6.61 3.28
C ASN A 162 4.54 7.85 3.52
N ARG A 163 3.69 8.26 2.56
CA ARG A 163 2.79 9.41 2.71
C ARG A 163 1.67 9.12 3.70
N GLY A 164 1.25 10.14 4.44
CA GLY A 164 0.18 10.01 5.42
C GLY A 164 0.54 9.10 6.61
N ALA A 165 1.82 8.82 6.85
CA ALA A 165 2.26 8.06 8.02
C ALA A 165 1.83 8.75 9.32
N ILE A 166 1.33 7.94 10.27
CA ILE A 166 0.86 8.41 11.57
C ILE A 166 1.92 8.04 12.61
N PRO A 167 2.37 9.00 13.46
CA PRO A 167 3.20 8.68 14.60
C PRO A 167 2.45 7.77 15.58
N VAL A 168 3.12 6.74 16.07
CA VAL A 168 2.57 5.79 17.04
C VAL A 168 3.58 5.49 18.13
N PHE A 169 3.08 5.10 19.30
CA PHE A 169 3.92 4.73 20.43
C PHE A 169 3.61 3.30 20.88
N THR A 170 4.62 2.61 21.36
CA THR A 170 4.47 1.29 22.00
C THR A 170 5.39 1.19 23.20
N LYS A 171 5.05 0.29 24.13
CA LYS A 171 5.92 -0.05 25.25
C LYS A 171 6.78 -1.25 24.89
N LYS A 172 8.11 -1.14 25.05
CA LYS A 172 9.05 -2.25 24.92
C LYS A 172 10.04 -2.17 26.08
N GLU A 173 10.15 -3.22 26.89
CA GLU A 173 11.13 -3.32 27.99
C GLU A 173 11.12 -2.08 28.93
N ASP A 174 9.94 -1.70 29.42
CA ASP A 174 9.72 -0.51 30.27
C ASP A 174 10.10 0.86 29.69
N LYS A 175 10.42 0.91 28.39
CA LYS A 175 10.61 2.17 27.65
C LYS A 175 9.48 2.40 26.66
N ILE A 176 9.14 3.66 26.45
CA ILE A 176 8.25 4.05 25.36
C ILE A 176 9.11 4.18 24.11
N VAL A 177 8.61 3.58 23.04
CA VAL A 177 9.24 3.60 21.73
C VAL A 177 8.32 4.31 20.76
N GLY A 178 8.84 5.31 20.07
CA GLY A 178 8.17 5.96 18.96
C GLY A 178 8.34 5.20 17.65
N GLY A 179 7.35 5.30 16.78
CA GLY A 179 7.35 4.69 15.47
C GLY A 179 6.30 5.29 14.54
N PHE A 180 6.08 4.65 13.39
CA PHE A 180 5.15 5.12 12.37
C PHE A 180 4.26 3.99 11.87
N SER A 181 2.98 4.31 11.72
CA SER A 181 1.99 3.44 11.08
C SER A 181 1.65 3.97 9.69
N PHE A 182 1.62 3.08 8.71
CA PHE A 182 1.32 3.35 7.32
C PHE A 182 -0.01 2.74 6.94
N SER A 183 -0.81 3.47 6.16
CA SER A 183 -2.06 2.96 5.60
C SER A 183 -2.37 3.70 4.29
N ARG A 184 -2.08 3.04 3.16
CA ARG A 184 -2.31 3.58 1.82
C ARG A 184 -3.10 2.59 0.98
N TYR A 185 -3.96 3.11 0.11
CA TYR A 185 -4.77 2.33 -0.83
C TYR A 185 -4.80 3.05 -2.18
N TRP A 186 -4.77 2.29 -3.26
CA TRP A 186 -4.80 2.82 -4.63
C TRP A 186 -5.87 2.11 -5.44
N PRO A 187 -6.79 2.84 -6.09
CA PRO A 187 -7.74 2.27 -7.03
C PRO A 187 -7.02 2.09 -8.36
N ILE A 188 -7.03 0.90 -8.90
CA ILE A 188 -6.29 0.56 -10.12
C ILE A 188 -7.28 0.18 -11.20
N PRO A 189 -7.60 1.09 -12.14
CA PRO A 189 -8.25 0.72 -13.38
C PRO A 189 -7.26 -0.05 -14.24
N ILE A 190 -7.53 -1.30 -14.53
CA ILE A 190 -6.67 -2.14 -15.35
C ILE A 190 -7.47 -2.72 -16.52
N ALA A 191 -6.91 -2.63 -17.71
CA ALA A 191 -7.47 -3.24 -18.89
C ALA A 191 -6.87 -4.64 -19.08
N ILE A 192 -7.71 -5.65 -19.16
CA ILE A 192 -7.33 -7.03 -19.41
C ILE A 192 -7.83 -7.48 -20.77
N LEU A 193 -7.08 -8.36 -21.43
CA LEU A 193 -7.49 -8.95 -22.69
C LEU A 193 -8.38 -10.16 -22.43
N MET A 194 -9.60 -10.14 -22.98
CA MET A 194 -10.54 -11.25 -22.90
C MET A 194 -10.79 -11.85 -24.28
N ILE A 195 -10.91 -13.18 -24.32
CA ILE A 195 -11.18 -13.98 -25.51
C ILE A 195 -12.63 -14.39 -25.52
N PHE A 196 -13.34 -14.04 -26.59
CA PHE A 196 -14.75 -14.37 -26.82
C PHE A 196 -14.88 -15.38 -27.96
N ASN A 197 -15.57 -16.48 -27.71
CA ASN A 197 -15.71 -17.59 -28.66
C ASN A 197 -16.78 -17.40 -29.74
N ASN A 198 -17.51 -16.30 -29.79
CA ASN A 198 -18.59 -16.08 -30.75
C ASN A 198 -18.59 -14.69 -31.39
N SER A 199 -18.84 -14.75 -32.64
CA SER A 199 -19.14 -13.88 -33.77
C SER A 199 -19.99 -12.61 -33.53
N ILE A 200 -19.94 -11.96 -32.41
CA ILE A 200 -20.48 -10.61 -32.29
C ILE A 200 -19.31 -9.66 -32.57
N ALA A 201 -19.01 -9.54 -33.89
CA ALA A 201 -18.02 -8.59 -34.37
C ALA A 201 -18.52 -7.16 -34.09
N GLY A 202 -18.08 -6.56 -32.99
CA GLY A 202 -18.08 -5.11 -32.84
C GLY A 202 -16.87 -4.51 -33.54
N GLU A 203 -16.93 -3.27 -33.98
CA GLU A 203 -15.86 -2.55 -34.69
C GLU A 203 -14.53 -2.42 -33.89
N ASP A 204 -14.53 -2.79 -32.60
CA ASP A 204 -13.38 -2.72 -31.69
C ASP A 204 -12.56 -4.02 -31.56
N SER A 205 -12.74 -5.00 -32.46
CA SER A 205 -11.96 -6.23 -32.40
C SER A 205 -10.51 -6.04 -32.88
N ILE A 206 -9.55 -6.50 -32.07
CA ILE A 206 -8.09 -6.33 -32.30
C ILE A 206 -7.56 -7.37 -33.30
N TYR A 207 -8.18 -7.56 -34.47
CA TYR A 207 -7.94 -8.75 -35.30
C TYR A 207 -6.88 -8.68 -36.39
N SER A 208 -6.47 -7.51 -36.85
CA SER A 208 -5.81 -7.51 -38.15
C SER A 208 -4.32 -7.26 -38.15
N ASN A 209 -3.70 -6.79 -37.08
CA ASN A 209 -2.29 -6.38 -37.09
C ASN A 209 -1.53 -6.72 -35.80
N VAL A 210 -1.65 -7.94 -35.32
CA VAL A 210 -0.83 -8.37 -34.17
C VAL A 210 0.59 -8.67 -34.69
N ALA A 211 1.61 -8.10 -34.01
CA ALA A 211 2.99 -8.30 -34.38
C ALA A 211 3.38 -9.80 -34.29
N SER A 212 4.24 -10.26 -35.17
CA SER A 212 4.67 -11.67 -35.25
C SER A 212 5.35 -12.23 -33.98
N TRP A 213 5.84 -11.36 -33.11
CA TRP A 213 6.44 -11.71 -31.82
C TRP A 213 5.44 -11.84 -30.66
N TRP A 214 4.19 -11.43 -30.86
CA TRP A 214 3.15 -11.48 -29.83
C TRP A 214 2.39 -12.81 -29.88
N PRO A 215 1.99 -13.42 -28.75
CA PRO A 215 2.28 -13.01 -27.37
C PRO A 215 3.71 -13.40 -26.93
N ILE A 216 4.32 -12.60 -26.04
CA ILE A 216 5.63 -12.93 -25.46
C ILE A 216 5.55 -14.23 -24.66
N ILE A 217 4.47 -14.39 -23.87
CA ILE A 217 4.18 -15.62 -23.15
C ILE A 217 3.50 -16.58 -24.12
N ASN A 218 4.23 -17.61 -24.49
CA ASN A 218 3.76 -18.62 -25.44
C ASN A 218 2.70 -19.52 -24.76
N ASN A 219 1.48 -19.04 -24.63
CA ASN A 219 0.37 -19.80 -24.10
C ASN A 219 -0.28 -20.62 -25.24
N LYS A 220 -0.10 -21.95 -25.20
CA LYS A 220 -0.63 -22.86 -26.21
C LYS A 220 -2.15 -22.79 -26.38
N ALA A 221 -2.87 -22.58 -25.26
CA ALA A 221 -4.32 -22.42 -25.26
C ALA A 221 -4.75 -21.13 -26.00
N VAL A 222 -4.05 -20.03 -25.78
CA VAL A 222 -4.31 -18.76 -26.45
C VAL A 222 -4.00 -18.85 -27.93
N LEU A 223 -2.84 -19.41 -28.31
CA LEU A 223 -2.42 -19.52 -29.68
C LEU A 223 -3.41 -20.36 -30.52
N SER A 224 -4.00 -21.41 -29.96
CA SER A 224 -4.99 -22.22 -30.65
C SER A 224 -6.30 -21.48 -30.88
N LEU A 225 -6.64 -20.52 -30.03
CA LEU A 225 -7.88 -19.74 -30.12
C LEU A 225 -7.74 -18.46 -30.98
N LEU A 226 -6.52 -17.96 -31.18
CA LEU A 226 -6.25 -16.74 -31.94
C LEU A 226 -6.76 -16.78 -33.39
N ALA A 227 -6.86 -17.97 -33.98
CA ALA A 227 -7.36 -18.15 -35.35
C ALA A 227 -8.91 -18.01 -35.48
N THR A 228 -9.65 -18.18 -34.38
CA THR A 228 -11.12 -18.30 -34.39
C THR A 228 -11.86 -17.43 -33.39
N ALA A 229 -11.15 -16.77 -32.48
CA ALA A 229 -11.75 -16.03 -31.38
C ALA A 229 -11.48 -14.52 -31.51
N MET A 230 -12.34 -13.72 -30.89
CA MET A 230 -12.18 -12.27 -30.78
C MET A 230 -11.46 -11.92 -29.47
N ILE A 231 -10.54 -10.98 -29.55
CA ILE A 231 -9.88 -10.41 -28.37
C ILE A 231 -10.43 -8.99 -28.16
N ALA A 232 -10.97 -8.74 -26.99
CA ALA A 232 -11.37 -7.42 -26.55
C ALA A 232 -10.63 -7.02 -25.27
N SER A 233 -10.36 -5.74 -25.12
CA SER A 233 -9.77 -5.19 -23.92
C SER A 233 -10.87 -4.67 -23.01
N ILE A 234 -11.03 -5.27 -21.82
CA ILE A 234 -12.07 -4.94 -20.87
C ILE A 234 -11.44 -4.28 -19.64
N PRO A 235 -11.91 -3.07 -19.27
CA PRO A 235 -11.44 -2.41 -18.06
C PRO A 235 -12.11 -3.00 -16.82
N LEU A 236 -11.29 -3.26 -15.80
CA LEU A 236 -11.73 -3.67 -14.46
C LEU A 236 -11.09 -2.80 -13.40
N TYR A 237 -11.75 -2.63 -12.25
CA TYR A 237 -11.20 -1.93 -11.10
C TYR A 237 -10.74 -2.89 -10.03
N GLY A 238 -9.44 -2.80 -9.70
CA GLY A 238 -8.85 -3.43 -8.53
C GLY A 238 -8.48 -2.42 -7.47
N ILE A 239 -8.24 -2.90 -6.26
CA ILE A 239 -7.69 -2.10 -5.17
C ILE A 239 -6.42 -2.75 -4.67
N MET A 240 -5.36 -1.96 -4.65
CA MET A 240 -4.13 -2.29 -3.96
C MET A 240 -4.02 -1.48 -2.69
N GLY A 241 -3.33 -2.02 -1.71
CA GLY A 241 -3.18 -1.27 -0.48
C GLY A 241 -1.96 -1.72 0.30
N TYR A 242 -1.37 -0.82 1.04
CA TYR A 242 -0.24 -1.03 1.92
C TYR A 242 -0.59 -0.63 3.35
N SER A 243 -0.38 -1.54 4.30
CA SER A 243 -0.54 -1.27 5.72
C SER A 243 0.59 -1.92 6.49
N ASN A 244 1.37 -1.12 7.21
CA ASN A 244 2.51 -1.60 7.99
C ASN A 244 2.78 -0.67 9.18
N VAL A 245 3.61 -1.13 10.12
CA VAL A 245 4.08 -0.34 11.26
C VAL A 245 5.58 -0.54 11.40
N THR A 246 6.31 0.51 11.77
CA THR A 246 7.74 0.40 12.08
C THR A 246 8.12 1.19 13.33
N PHE A 247 8.97 0.59 14.14
CA PHE A 247 9.64 1.19 15.29
C PHE A 247 11.17 1.19 15.12
N THR A 248 11.65 0.48 14.11
CA THR A 248 13.08 0.18 13.91
C THR A 248 13.68 0.88 12.70
N GLN A 249 12.84 1.53 11.87
CA GLN A 249 13.28 2.15 10.62
C GLN A 249 12.62 3.51 10.41
N GLU A 250 13.28 4.34 9.60
CA GLU A 250 12.68 5.57 9.09
C GLU A 250 11.54 5.27 8.11
N LYS A 251 10.61 6.21 7.99
CA LYS A 251 9.43 6.09 7.10
C LYS A 251 9.79 5.71 5.67
N LYS A 252 10.77 6.42 5.08
CA LYS A 252 11.20 6.22 3.69
C LYS A 252 11.92 4.89 3.49
N THR A 253 12.82 4.55 4.41
CA THR A 253 13.58 3.29 4.37
C THR A 253 12.66 2.08 4.51
N LYS A 254 11.67 2.14 5.41
CA LYS A 254 10.66 1.09 5.57
C LYS A 254 9.83 0.89 4.30
N SER A 255 9.33 1.98 3.71
CA SER A 255 8.56 1.93 2.46
C SER A 255 9.38 1.37 1.30
N LEU A 256 10.64 1.81 1.15
CA LEU A 256 11.54 1.32 0.11
C LEU A 256 11.81 -0.18 0.26
N ARG A 257 12.12 -0.64 1.49
CA ARG A 257 12.41 -2.06 1.74
C ARG A 257 11.20 -2.95 1.53
N CYS A 258 10.03 -2.59 2.08
CA CYS A 258 8.81 -3.35 1.88
C CYS A 258 8.39 -3.37 0.41
N GLY A 259 8.45 -2.23 -0.27
CA GLY A 259 8.10 -2.14 -1.68
C GLY A 259 9.04 -2.94 -2.57
N SER A 260 10.37 -2.91 -2.32
CA SER A 260 11.32 -3.72 -3.07
C SER A 260 11.12 -5.22 -2.83
N ALA A 261 10.81 -5.64 -1.60
CA ALA A 261 10.52 -7.05 -1.30
C ALA A 261 9.26 -7.54 -2.04
N ILE A 262 8.20 -6.73 -2.08
CA ILE A 262 6.95 -7.05 -2.82
C ILE A 262 7.21 -7.03 -4.35
N LEU A 263 8.02 -6.12 -4.85
CA LEU A 263 8.39 -6.07 -6.26
C LEU A 263 9.15 -7.34 -6.69
N VAL A 264 10.18 -7.74 -5.92
CA VAL A 264 10.92 -8.98 -6.18
C VAL A 264 10.01 -10.20 -6.10
N TYR A 265 9.07 -10.21 -5.14
CA TYR A 265 8.04 -11.24 -5.06
C TYR A 265 7.19 -11.30 -6.33
N GLY A 266 6.68 -10.15 -6.81
CA GLY A 266 5.89 -10.09 -8.04
C GLY A 266 6.65 -10.65 -9.25
N ILE A 267 7.93 -10.28 -9.41
CA ILE A 267 8.81 -10.82 -10.46
C ILE A 267 8.95 -12.35 -10.31
N SER A 268 9.19 -12.84 -9.10
CA SER A 268 9.35 -14.28 -8.86
C SER A 268 8.07 -15.06 -9.17
N VAL A 269 6.89 -14.53 -8.84
CA VAL A 269 5.59 -15.14 -9.18
C VAL A 269 5.41 -15.20 -10.70
N ALA A 270 5.69 -14.09 -11.41
CA ALA A 270 5.57 -14.04 -12.87
C ALA A 270 6.52 -15.04 -13.57
N LEU A 271 7.72 -15.25 -13.03
CA LEU A 271 8.67 -16.24 -13.54
C LEU A 271 8.22 -17.68 -13.24
N VAL A 272 7.80 -17.96 -12.02
CA VAL A 272 7.31 -19.30 -11.62
C VAL A 272 6.02 -19.65 -12.36
N ALA A 273 5.17 -18.67 -12.67
CA ALA A 273 3.98 -18.87 -13.47
C ALA A 273 4.26 -19.56 -14.82
N GLN A 274 5.45 -19.33 -15.43
CA GLN A 274 5.82 -19.94 -16.70
C GLN A 274 5.90 -21.48 -16.64
N LEU A 275 6.10 -22.06 -15.45
CA LEU A 275 6.07 -23.50 -15.26
C LEU A 275 4.68 -24.09 -15.53
N ALA A 276 3.62 -23.29 -15.37
CA ALA A 276 2.25 -23.72 -15.64
C ALA A 276 2.01 -24.07 -17.13
N ASN A 277 2.86 -23.59 -18.03
CA ASN A 277 2.80 -23.91 -19.47
C ASN A 277 3.34 -25.31 -19.80
N ILE A 278 4.10 -25.95 -18.92
CA ILE A 278 4.76 -27.22 -19.16
C ILE A 278 3.78 -28.38 -18.97
N ASN A 279 3.20 -28.46 -17.78
CA ASN A 279 2.29 -29.55 -17.39
C ASN A 279 1.46 -29.18 -16.14
N ILE A 280 0.56 -30.09 -15.73
CA ILE A 280 -0.30 -29.91 -14.55
C ILE A 280 0.51 -29.78 -13.25
N VAL A 281 1.68 -30.41 -13.14
CA VAL A 281 2.57 -30.28 -11.98
C VAL A 281 3.09 -28.85 -11.88
N GLY A 282 3.48 -28.22 -13.00
CA GLY A 282 3.87 -26.84 -13.06
C GLY A 282 2.74 -25.88 -12.65
N GLN A 283 1.49 -26.19 -13.03
CA GLN A 283 0.31 -25.42 -12.56
C GLN A 283 0.15 -25.50 -11.05
N ILE A 284 0.23 -26.69 -10.46
CA ILE A 284 0.13 -26.91 -9.01
C ILE A 284 1.26 -26.17 -8.28
N ILE A 285 2.50 -26.26 -8.77
CA ILE A 285 3.66 -25.56 -8.21
C ILE A 285 3.41 -24.06 -8.19
N SER A 286 2.94 -23.47 -9.30
CA SER A 286 2.69 -22.03 -9.42
C SER A 286 1.60 -21.55 -8.45
N ILE A 287 0.53 -22.34 -8.30
CA ILE A 287 -0.58 -22.04 -7.37
C ILE A 287 -0.11 -22.08 -5.91
N ILE A 288 0.69 -23.08 -5.52
CA ILE A 288 1.18 -23.24 -4.14
C ILE A 288 2.26 -22.20 -3.84
N TYR A 289 3.16 -21.93 -4.79
CA TYR A 289 4.25 -20.98 -4.64
C TYR A 289 3.74 -19.58 -4.27
N THR A 290 2.69 -19.12 -4.94
CA THR A 290 2.18 -17.75 -4.80
C THR A 290 1.81 -17.39 -3.34
N PRO A 291 0.92 -18.09 -2.63
CA PRO A 291 0.60 -17.76 -1.24
C PRO A 291 1.75 -18.11 -0.27
N LEU A 292 2.53 -19.17 -0.57
CA LEU A 292 3.64 -19.58 0.30
C LEU A 292 4.77 -18.54 0.30
N ALA A 293 5.19 -18.08 -0.85
CA ALA A 293 6.22 -17.05 -0.97
C ALA A 293 5.75 -15.71 -0.37
N PHE A 294 4.47 -15.36 -0.55
CA PHE A 294 3.88 -14.19 0.11
C PHE A 294 3.96 -14.26 1.62
N GLU A 295 3.58 -15.40 2.21
CA GLU A 295 3.65 -15.61 3.66
C GLU A 295 5.10 -15.57 4.17
N LEU A 296 6.06 -16.12 3.42
CA LEU A 296 7.49 -16.06 3.76
C LEU A 296 8.00 -14.61 3.82
N ILE A 297 7.61 -13.77 2.86
CA ILE A 297 7.97 -12.35 2.85
C ILE A 297 7.34 -11.62 4.03
N MET A 298 6.05 -11.87 4.31
CA MET A 298 5.39 -11.25 5.46
C MET A 298 6.05 -11.65 6.78
N ARG A 299 6.43 -12.92 6.94
CA ARG A 299 7.18 -13.41 8.10
C ARG A 299 8.58 -12.83 8.19
N TYR A 300 9.26 -12.67 7.06
CA TYR A 300 10.59 -12.02 7.01
C TYR A 300 10.49 -10.58 7.49
N GLU A 301 9.56 -9.79 6.95
CA GLU A 301 9.32 -8.41 7.35
C GLU A 301 9.02 -8.27 8.85
N TYR A 302 8.16 -9.16 9.37
CA TYR A 302 7.85 -9.22 10.81
C TYR A 302 9.09 -9.55 11.66
N ARG A 303 9.93 -10.52 11.24
CA ARG A 303 11.15 -10.90 11.96
C ARG A 303 12.18 -9.77 11.99
N VAL A 304 12.35 -9.06 10.89
CA VAL A 304 13.29 -7.92 10.82
C VAL A 304 12.81 -6.81 11.76
N GLU A 305 11.51 -6.51 11.79
CA GLU A 305 10.95 -5.51 12.70
C GLU A 305 11.10 -5.93 14.17
N LYS A 306 10.87 -7.21 14.49
CA LYS A 306 10.98 -7.72 15.86
C LYS A 306 12.41 -7.72 16.38
N LYS A 307 13.41 -8.07 15.54
CA LYS A 307 14.82 -8.15 15.91
C LYS A 307 15.55 -6.81 15.84
N GLY A 308 14.99 -5.84 15.12
CA GLY A 308 15.59 -4.53 14.93
C GLY A 308 15.68 -3.73 16.24
N GLN A 309 16.71 -2.89 16.34
CA GLN A 309 16.82 -1.91 17.42
C GLN A 309 15.80 -0.79 17.17
N CYS A 310 15.14 -0.37 18.24
CA CYS A 310 14.18 0.74 18.17
C CYS A 310 14.93 2.04 17.88
N LEU A 311 14.45 2.78 16.87
CA LEU A 311 15.13 3.98 16.39
C LEU A 311 14.83 5.20 17.28
N TYR A 312 13.59 5.33 17.73
CA TYR A 312 13.14 6.51 18.47
C TYR A 312 12.83 6.14 19.92
N VAL A 313 13.84 6.31 20.79
CA VAL A 313 13.75 6.03 22.22
C VAL A 313 14.40 7.16 22.97
N SER A 314 13.70 7.72 23.97
CA SER A 314 14.27 8.66 24.92
C SER A 314 15.05 7.91 26.01
N ASP A 315 16.19 8.43 26.40
CA ASP A 315 17.08 7.88 27.42
C ASP A 315 17.52 8.94 28.45
N ASP A 316 18.52 8.59 29.26
CA ASP A 316 19.01 9.52 30.30
C ASP A 316 19.80 10.70 29.71
N GLU A 317 20.26 10.60 28.46
CA GLU A 317 20.93 11.71 27.79
C GLU A 317 19.95 12.80 27.33
N GLY A 318 18.70 12.44 26.96
CA GLY A 318 17.73 13.42 26.48
C GLY A 318 16.44 12.84 25.94
N ILE A 319 15.57 13.74 25.50
CA ILE A 319 14.25 13.42 24.93
C ILE A 319 14.34 13.38 23.41
N MET A 320 13.93 12.24 22.83
CA MET A 320 13.97 11.98 21.39
C MET A 320 12.86 12.71 20.65
N VAL A 321 13.22 13.36 19.54
CA VAL A 321 12.27 13.98 18.59
C VAL A 321 11.77 12.91 17.61
N LEU A 322 10.50 12.57 17.68
CA LEU A 322 9.86 11.61 16.76
C LEU A 322 9.46 12.26 15.43
N GLU A 323 8.89 13.46 15.49
CA GLU A 323 8.48 14.21 14.30
C GLU A 323 8.58 15.71 14.52
N VAL A 324 8.82 16.45 13.45
CA VAL A 324 8.84 17.92 13.45
C VAL A 324 7.77 18.42 12.49
N THR A 325 6.92 19.31 12.97
CA THR A 325 5.85 19.91 12.16
C THR A 325 6.45 20.84 11.11
N PRO A 326 6.11 20.73 9.82
CA PRO A 326 6.55 21.65 8.79
C PRO A 326 6.19 23.10 9.13
N ASN A 327 7.06 24.04 8.78
CA ASN A 327 6.88 25.48 9.04
C ASN A 327 6.73 25.86 10.52
N SER A 328 7.08 24.96 11.44
CA SER A 328 7.11 25.24 12.87
C SER A 328 8.41 25.93 13.30
N PRO A 329 8.45 26.57 14.46
CA PRO A 329 9.67 27.16 15.01
C PRO A 329 10.85 26.17 15.08
N ALA A 330 10.60 24.92 15.46
CA ALA A 330 11.64 23.90 15.51
C ALA A 330 12.15 23.50 14.11
N TYR A 331 11.25 23.47 13.11
CA TYR A 331 11.63 23.22 11.72
C TYR A 331 12.49 24.35 11.14
N GLU A 332 12.16 25.62 11.44
CA GLU A 332 12.88 26.81 10.93
C GLU A 332 14.33 26.87 11.43
N VAL A 333 14.59 26.45 12.67
CA VAL A 333 15.94 26.38 13.22
C VAL A 333 16.72 25.12 12.79
N GLY A 334 16.07 24.17 12.11
CA GLY A 334 16.72 23.01 11.52
C GLY A 334 16.75 21.77 12.41
N ILE A 335 15.92 21.68 13.46
CA ILE A 335 15.73 20.45 14.23
C ILE A 335 15.07 19.39 13.34
N LYS A 336 15.58 18.17 13.41
CA LYS A 336 15.15 17.04 12.59
C LYS A 336 14.62 15.89 13.43
N ARG A 337 13.90 14.99 12.78
CA ARG A 337 13.51 13.71 13.36
C ARG A 337 14.76 12.90 13.75
N GLY A 338 14.71 12.30 14.93
CA GLY A 338 15.84 11.53 15.46
C GLY A 338 16.84 12.35 16.27
N ASP A 339 16.72 13.68 16.28
CA ASP A 339 17.53 14.51 17.17
C ASP A 339 17.08 14.33 18.62
N LYS A 340 18.00 14.45 19.58
CA LYS A 340 17.72 14.40 21.00
C LYS A 340 17.88 15.79 21.63
N ILE A 341 16.88 16.22 22.38
CA ILE A 341 16.93 17.45 23.16
C ILE A 341 17.54 17.12 24.52
N ILE A 342 18.70 17.72 24.83
CA ILE A 342 19.47 17.44 26.04
C ILE A 342 19.19 18.47 27.11
N GLU A 343 19.16 19.74 26.73
CA GLU A 343 19.11 20.87 27.66
C GLU A 343 18.14 21.94 27.14
N ILE A 344 17.40 22.58 28.03
CA ILE A 344 16.54 23.69 27.72
C ILE A 344 16.70 24.78 28.82
N ASN A 345 16.85 26.04 28.43
CA ASN A 345 17.10 27.16 29.33
C ASN A 345 18.27 26.91 30.33
N GLY A 346 19.33 26.22 29.92
CA GLY A 346 20.47 25.89 30.76
C GLY A 346 20.22 24.77 31.77
N GLN A 347 19.10 24.06 31.68
CA GLN A 347 18.76 22.93 32.57
C GLN A 347 18.62 21.63 31.79
N ASN A 348 19.17 20.55 32.35
CA ASN A 348 19.03 19.20 31.79
C ASN A 348 17.55 18.76 31.85
N ILE A 349 17.07 18.15 30.78
CA ILE A 349 15.69 17.73 30.63
C ILE A 349 15.48 16.37 31.28
N LYS A 350 14.50 16.28 32.18
CA LYS A 350 14.10 15.04 32.84
C LYS A 350 12.88 14.38 32.18
N SER A 351 12.00 15.18 31.61
CA SER A 351 10.76 14.74 30.99
C SER A 351 10.37 15.63 29.80
N GLU A 352 9.50 15.14 28.94
CA GLU A 352 8.87 15.95 27.88
C GLU A 352 8.08 17.14 28.43
N GLY A 353 7.57 17.00 29.66
CA GLY A 353 6.84 18.08 30.36
C GLY A 353 7.70 19.33 30.59
N ASP A 354 9.00 19.18 30.77
CA ASP A 354 9.92 20.31 30.98
C ASP A 354 10.04 21.14 29.69
N ILE A 355 10.04 20.48 28.53
CA ILE A 355 10.07 21.14 27.21
C ILE A 355 8.77 21.91 26.97
N PHE A 356 7.62 21.30 27.28
CA PHE A 356 6.32 21.96 27.11
C PHE A 356 6.13 23.13 28.10
N LYS A 357 6.62 23.02 29.34
CA LYS A 357 6.62 24.15 30.29
C LYS A 357 7.47 25.31 29.78
N ALA A 358 8.72 25.03 29.36
CA ALA A 358 9.59 26.05 28.82
C ALA A 358 9.00 26.77 27.61
N ALA A 359 8.33 26.01 26.69
CA ALA A 359 7.65 26.60 25.54
C ALA A 359 6.43 27.46 25.92
N ARG A 360 5.76 27.14 27.04
CA ARG A 360 4.60 27.86 27.53
C ARG A 360 4.95 29.12 28.32
N ASP A 361 6.01 29.02 29.11
CA ASP A 361 6.41 30.08 30.08
C ASP A 361 7.31 31.13 29.42
N CYS A 362 8.10 30.75 28.40
CA CYS A 362 8.95 31.66 27.65
C CYS A 362 8.21 32.32 26.48
N ILE A 363 8.08 33.66 26.55
CA ILE A 363 7.38 34.47 25.53
C ILE A 363 8.35 34.81 24.36
N LEU A 364 9.64 34.93 24.59
CA LEU A 364 10.57 35.51 23.63
C LEU A 364 11.48 34.46 22.94
N LYS A 365 12.38 33.82 23.68
CA LYS A 365 13.39 32.92 23.12
C LYS A 365 13.70 31.79 24.10
N VAL A 366 13.77 30.57 23.59
CA VAL A 366 14.10 29.36 24.34
C VAL A 366 15.42 28.82 23.80
N PRO A 367 16.54 28.93 24.53
CA PRO A 367 17.79 28.28 24.18
C PRO A 367 17.67 26.77 24.45
N MET A 368 18.10 25.97 23.49
CA MET A 368 18.05 24.50 23.55
C MET A 368 19.36 23.91 23.06
N LYS A 369 19.87 22.88 23.74
CA LYS A 369 20.94 22.03 23.23
C LYS A 369 20.36 20.75 22.67
N VAL A 370 20.70 20.46 21.44
CA VAL A 370 20.17 19.33 20.68
C VAL A 370 21.35 18.52 20.14
N LYS A 371 21.34 17.21 20.41
CA LYS A 371 22.28 16.25 19.84
C LYS A 371 21.68 15.71 18.54
N ASN A 372 22.33 15.94 17.42
CA ASN A 372 21.89 15.44 16.14
C ASN A 372 22.18 13.93 15.97
N ASN A 373 21.65 13.32 14.91
CA ASN A 373 21.91 11.91 14.59
C ASN A 373 23.39 11.56 14.36
N SER A 374 24.24 12.57 14.10
CA SER A 374 25.70 12.40 13.95
C SER A 374 26.46 12.48 15.29
N GLY A 375 25.74 12.66 16.41
CA GLY A 375 26.33 12.78 17.74
C GLY A 375 26.84 14.19 18.09
N GLN A 376 26.73 15.18 17.21
CA GLN A 376 27.12 16.54 17.46
C GLN A 376 26.09 17.28 18.30
N VAL A 377 26.50 18.05 19.28
CA VAL A 377 25.65 18.91 20.09
C VAL A 377 25.63 20.31 19.48
N LEU A 378 24.46 20.76 19.12
CA LEU A 378 24.19 22.06 18.51
C LEU A 378 23.32 22.90 19.47
N GLU A 379 23.55 24.19 19.51
CA GLU A 379 22.74 25.12 20.27
C GLU A 379 21.78 25.83 19.33
N TYR A 380 20.48 25.80 19.68
CA TYR A 380 19.42 26.46 18.94
C TYR A 380 18.71 27.46 19.86
N ILE A 381 18.27 28.57 19.27
CA ILE A 381 17.44 29.55 19.95
C ILE A 381 16.10 29.55 19.23
N ILE A 382 15.04 29.08 19.88
CA ILE A 382 13.72 28.92 19.29
C ILE A 382 12.74 29.92 19.89
N GLN A 383 11.95 30.58 19.04
CA GLN A 383 10.84 31.41 19.48
C GLN A 383 9.52 30.63 19.34
N PRO A 384 8.87 30.25 20.45
CA PRO A 384 7.59 29.51 20.37
C PRO A 384 6.51 30.34 19.65
N ARG A 385 5.72 29.69 18.76
CA ARG A 385 4.51 30.27 18.16
C ARG A 385 3.29 29.66 18.85
N ASN A 386 2.38 30.50 19.33
CA ASN A 386 1.20 30.05 20.07
C ASN A 386 1.53 29.08 21.22
N LYS A 387 2.64 29.32 21.92
CA LYS A 387 3.15 28.46 23.02
C LYS A 387 3.51 27.04 22.58
N ARG A 388 3.82 26.84 21.29
CA ARG A 388 4.21 25.54 20.69
C ARG A 388 5.54 25.67 19.96
N LEU A 389 6.33 24.58 19.99
CA LEU A 389 7.58 24.46 19.26
C LEU A 389 7.41 23.70 17.93
N GLY A 390 6.34 22.91 17.81
CA GLY A 390 6.09 22.03 16.66
C GLY A 390 6.91 20.74 16.70
N LEU A 391 7.14 20.21 17.88
CA LEU A 391 7.87 18.97 18.12
C LEU A 391 6.93 17.90 18.66
N LEU A 392 7.01 16.69 18.10
CA LEU A 392 6.47 15.49 18.73
C LEU A 392 7.62 14.72 19.37
N LEU A 393 7.53 14.56 20.66
CA LEU A 393 8.56 13.96 21.50
C LEU A 393 8.19 12.53 21.88
N VAL A 394 9.19 11.66 22.06
CA VAL A 394 8.98 10.33 22.63
C VAL A 394 9.05 10.43 24.14
N PRO A 395 7.98 10.12 24.91
CA PRO A 395 7.97 10.18 26.35
C PRO A 395 9.04 9.25 26.97
N LYS A 396 9.68 9.71 28.03
CA LYS A 396 10.71 8.91 28.75
C LYS A 396 10.06 7.93 29.74
N MET A 397 9.01 8.34 30.43
CA MET A 397 8.26 7.53 31.40
C MET A 397 6.76 7.74 31.19
N VAL A 398 5.96 6.66 31.30
CA VAL A 398 4.51 6.75 31.47
C VAL A 398 4.20 6.43 32.93
N LYS A 399 3.53 7.35 33.63
CA LYS A 399 2.88 6.99 34.90
C LYS A 399 1.79 5.97 34.58
N ARG A 400 1.67 4.94 35.42
CA ARG A 400 0.67 3.86 35.23
C ARG A 400 -0.77 4.39 35.13
N GLU A 401 -1.02 5.57 35.67
CA GLU A 401 -2.30 6.31 35.66
C GLU A 401 -2.64 6.91 34.29
N ASP A 402 -1.65 7.13 33.41
CA ASP A 402 -1.82 7.72 32.07
C ASP A 402 -1.86 6.65 30.96
N MET A 403 -1.82 5.36 31.30
CA MET A 403 -1.93 4.28 30.35
C MET A 403 -3.39 4.01 29.99
N PHE A 404 -3.92 4.76 29.05
CA PHE A 404 -5.09 4.31 28.29
C PHE A 404 -4.64 3.28 27.26
N GLU A 405 -4.98 2.02 27.47
CA GLU A 405 -4.99 1.03 26.39
C GLU A 405 -6.06 1.46 25.39
N ILE A 406 -5.67 2.23 24.39
CA ILE A 406 -6.56 2.58 23.28
C ILE A 406 -6.78 1.32 22.47
N LYS A 407 -7.83 0.57 22.78
CA LYS A 407 -8.34 -0.49 21.92
C LYS A 407 -8.88 0.18 20.63
N PRO A 408 -8.80 -0.51 19.46
CA PRO A 408 -9.33 0.04 18.20
C PRO A 408 -10.81 0.49 18.30
N ASP A 409 -11.57 -0.07 19.24
CA ASP A 409 -12.96 0.31 19.49
C ASP A 409 -13.09 1.60 20.32
N ASP A 410 -12.09 1.96 21.13
CA ASP A 410 -12.11 3.19 21.93
C ASP A 410 -11.92 4.44 21.05
N ILE A 411 -11.20 4.31 19.92
CA ILE A 411 -11.09 5.39 18.92
C ILE A 411 -12.46 5.71 18.31
N LYS A 412 -13.32 4.72 18.11
CA LYS A 412 -14.69 4.93 17.64
C LYS A 412 -15.54 5.68 18.68
N ASN A 413 -15.36 5.36 19.94
CA ASN A 413 -16.10 6.01 21.04
C ASN A 413 -15.66 7.46 21.23
N ILE A 414 -14.37 7.75 21.19
CA ILE A 414 -13.82 9.12 21.26
C ILE A 414 -14.30 9.97 20.07
N ILE A 415 -14.32 9.40 18.85
CA ILE A 415 -14.83 10.10 17.67
C ILE A 415 -16.33 10.36 17.76
N ASN A 416 -17.10 9.45 18.35
CA ASN A 416 -18.54 9.63 18.56
C ASN A 416 -18.84 10.68 19.65
N GLU A 417 -18.07 10.73 20.73
CA GLU A 417 -18.19 11.77 21.76
C GLU A 417 -17.84 13.17 21.22
N LEU A 418 -16.85 13.28 20.35
CA LEU A 418 -16.50 14.55 19.71
C LEU A 418 -17.54 15.01 18.69
N LYS A 419 -18.32 14.09 18.09
CA LYS A 419 -19.45 14.43 17.22
C LYS A 419 -20.67 14.89 17.98
N ASN A 420 -20.90 14.40 19.19
CA ASN A 420 -22.05 14.75 20.01
C ASN A 420 -21.86 16.05 20.83
N LYS A 421 -20.66 16.65 20.81
CA LYS A 421 -20.34 17.95 21.43
C LYS A 421 -20.34 19.13 20.45
N LYS A 422 -20.84 18.93 19.23
CA LYS A 422 -21.20 19.99 18.29
C LYS A 422 -22.72 19.99 18.12
#